data_f873e7fef5f1e15401aa1b31605e8636
#
_entry.id   f873e7fef5f1e15401aa1b31605e8636
#
_cell.length_a   1.000
_cell.length_b   1.000
_cell.length_c   1.000
_cell.angle_alpha   90.00
_cell.angle_beta   90.00
_cell.angle_gamma   90.00
#
_symmetry.space_group_name_H-M   'P 1'
#
loop_
_entity.id
_entity.type
_entity.pdbx_description
1 polymer ?
#
loop_
_entity_poly.entity_id
_entity_poly.type
_entity_poly.pdbx_seq_one_letter_code
_entity_poly.pdbx_strand_id
1 'polypeptide(L)'
;MPLHLPDVRELVTKEDLRSYFDIVLNTDKLVLYDHFGSNEIQEILNKVRHMHNLGCKYIILDHLSIVVSDQSGDERKQLDEIATKLKTLCMELNIAVIAVIHTNRQGQIRGTAGVEQLANIVLQLTREKLDEDPWRRNVTKIMVWKNRFCGRTGPGGYLHYNEHTGRLNPLTEEQVKIYLQGGTADVEVWA
;
A
#
# COMPACT_ATOMS: atom_id res chain seq x y z
N MET A 1 0.05 18.87 -2.67
CA MET A 1 0.59 19.22 -4.00
C MET A 1 1.66 18.21 -4.37
N PRO A 2 1.66 17.65 -5.60
CA PRO A 2 2.63 16.64 -6.02
C PRO A 2 3.97 17.30 -6.38
N LEU A 3 4.93 17.22 -5.46
CA LEU A 3 6.27 17.81 -5.61
C LEU A 3 7.11 17.24 -6.75
N HIS A 4 6.67 16.14 -7.38
CA HIS A 4 7.32 15.57 -8.55
C HIS A 4 7.01 16.34 -9.85
N LEU A 5 5.96 17.18 -9.85
CA LEU A 5 5.64 18.04 -10.99
C LEU A 5 6.50 19.32 -10.90
N PRO A 6 7.27 19.67 -11.96
CA PRO A 6 8.18 20.82 -11.93
C PRO A 6 7.47 22.12 -11.57
N ASP A 7 6.33 22.39 -12.21
CA ASP A 7 5.56 23.64 -12.02
C ASP A 7 5.06 23.80 -10.56
N VAL A 8 4.75 22.68 -9.90
CA VAL A 8 4.31 22.69 -8.50
C VAL A 8 5.50 22.85 -7.56
N ARG A 9 6.65 22.28 -7.91
CA ARG A 9 7.86 22.35 -7.10
C ARG A 9 8.40 23.76 -6.97
N GLU A 10 8.26 24.59 -8.02
CA GLU A 10 8.67 25.98 -8.03
C GLU A 10 7.79 26.88 -7.15
N LEU A 11 6.53 26.46 -6.90
CA LEU A 11 5.58 27.22 -6.08
C LEU A 11 5.72 26.95 -4.57
N VAL A 12 6.51 25.95 -4.17
CA VAL A 12 6.63 25.53 -2.76
C VAL A 12 7.99 25.95 -2.21
N THR A 13 7.99 26.81 -1.21
CA THR A 13 9.22 27.24 -0.54
C THR A 13 9.78 26.16 0.38
N LYS A 14 11.05 26.30 0.77
CA LYS A 14 11.65 25.38 1.77
C LYS A 14 10.97 25.49 3.14
N GLU A 15 10.48 26.67 3.47
CA GLU A 15 9.73 26.95 4.70
C GLU A 15 8.38 26.23 4.69
N ASP A 16 7.65 26.28 3.57
CA ASP A 16 6.39 25.53 3.42
C ASP A 16 6.62 24.03 3.58
N LEU A 17 7.65 23.50 2.89
CA LEU A 17 8.01 22.09 3.01
C LEU A 17 8.30 21.71 4.46
N ARG A 18 9.10 22.50 5.16
CA ARG A 18 9.45 22.23 6.55
C ARG A 18 8.20 22.26 7.44
N SER A 19 7.32 23.22 7.25
CA SER A 19 6.05 23.32 7.99
C SER A 19 5.17 22.09 7.78
N TYR A 20 5.02 21.62 6.53
CA TYR A 20 4.25 20.42 6.24
C TYR A 20 4.91 19.14 6.79
N PHE A 21 6.23 19.04 6.73
CA PHE A 21 6.96 17.93 7.33
C PHE A 21 6.78 17.90 8.86
N ASP A 22 6.83 19.07 9.52
CA ASP A 22 6.62 19.15 10.96
C ASP A 22 5.21 18.71 11.36
N ILE A 23 4.19 19.08 10.58
CA ILE A 23 2.80 18.65 10.85
C ILE A 23 2.62 17.14 10.68
N VAL A 24 3.28 16.52 9.68
CA VAL A 24 3.04 15.11 9.31
C VAL A 24 4.02 14.17 10.01
N LEU A 25 5.29 14.53 10.07
CA LEU A 25 6.37 13.64 10.49
C LEU A 25 6.88 13.93 11.90
N ASN A 26 6.85 15.19 12.35
CA ASN A 26 7.28 15.58 13.69
C ASN A 26 6.16 15.36 14.71
N THR A 27 5.69 14.11 14.76
CA THR A 27 4.66 13.67 15.69
C THR A 27 5.15 12.44 16.44
N ASP A 28 4.83 12.30 17.70
CA ASP A 28 5.13 11.10 18.50
C ASP A 28 4.37 9.85 18.02
N LYS A 29 3.60 9.97 16.92
CA LYS A 29 2.73 8.90 16.39
C LYS A 29 3.31 8.18 15.19
N LEU A 30 4.36 8.72 14.54
CA LEU A 30 4.95 8.16 13.34
C LEU A 30 6.43 7.87 13.56
N VAL A 31 6.81 6.62 13.39
CA VAL A 31 8.21 6.18 13.36
C VAL A 31 8.53 5.74 11.94
N LEU A 32 9.49 6.38 11.32
CA LEU A 32 10.01 5.99 10.02
C LEU A 32 11.28 5.19 10.22
N TYR A 33 11.36 4.06 9.53
CA TYR A 33 12.55 3.22 9.51
C TYR A 33 13.03 3.06 8.07
N ASP A 34 14.21 3.59 7.81
CA ASP A 34 14.85 3.42 6.51
C ASP A 34 15.70 2.13 6.51
N HIS A 35 15.47 1.30 5.49
CA HIS A 35 16.10 -0.01 5.42
C HIS A 35 17.36 0.05 4.55
N PHE A 36 18.50 0.23 5.20
CA PHE A 36 19.82 -0.03 4.62
C PHE A 36 20.41 -1.28 5.26
N GLY A 37 20.68 -2.31 4.50
CA GLY A 37 21.39 -3.52 5.00
C GLY A 37 20.75 -4.83 4.61
N SER A 38 21.00 -5.86 5.41
CA SER A 38 20.55 -7.23 5.15
C SER A 38 19.03 -7.36 5.06
N ASN A 39 18.58 -8.04 4.02
CA ASN A 39 17.17 -8.39 3.80
C ASN A 39 16.80 -9.73 4.47
N GLU A 40 17.62 -10.23 5.39
CA GLU A 40 17.33 -11.46 6.11
C GLU A 40 16.03 -11.35 6.90
N ILE A 41 15.24 -12.40 6.86
CA ILE A 41 13.94 -12.49 7.55
C ILE A 41 14.09 -12.11 9.02
N GLN A 42 15.14 -12.60 9.68
CA GLN A 42 15.35 -12.34 11.10
C GLN A 42 15.58 -10.85 11.41
N GLU A 43 16.30 -10.15 10.55
CA GLU A 43 16.53 -8.72 10.69
C GLU A 43 15.22 -7.91 10.61
N ILE A 44 14.33 -8.28 9.67
CA ILE A 44 13.02 -7.63 9.55
C ILE A 44 12.18 -7.87 10.81
N LEU A 45 12.17 -9.09 11.32
CA LEU A 45 11.44 -9.41 12.56
C LEU A 45 11.99 -8.63 13.77
N ASN A 46 13.30 -8.48 13.85
CA ASN A 46 13.95 -7.68 14.90
C ASN A 46 13.53 -6.20 14.80
N LYS A 47 13.43 -5.66 13.58
CA LYS A 47 12.95 -4.30 13.35
C LYS A 47 11.49 -4.11 13.75
N VAL A 48 10.65 -5.08 13.44
CA VAL A 48 9.23 -5.07 13.89
C VAL A 48 9.15 -5.08 15.43
N ARG A 49 9.96 -5.90 16.11
CA ARG A 49 10.04 -5.88 17.58
C ARG A 49 10.53 -4.54 18.11
N HIS A 50 11.55 -3.97 17.48
CA HIS A 50 12.06 -2.66 17.86
C HIS A 50 11.00 -1.57 17.76
N MET A 51 10.28 -1.50 16.63
CA MET A 51 9.18 -0.56 16.46
C MET A 51 8.06 -0.76 17.50
N HIS A 52 7.74 -2.01 17.83
CA HIS A 52 6.79 -2.30 18.90
C HIS A 52 7.28 -1.76 20.25
N ASN A 53 8.56 -1.91 20.58
CA ASN A 53 9.14 -1.39 21.82
C ASN A 53 9.13 0.15 21.88
N LEU A 54 9.14 0.83 20.70
CA LEU A 54 8.91 2.27 20.59
C LEU A 54 7.42 2.65 20.71
N GLY A 55 6.52 1.69 20.92
CA GLY A 55 5.08 1.92 21.10
C GLY A 55 4.24 1.76 19.84
N CYS A 56 4.82 1.39 18.69
CA CYS A 56 4.07 1.19 17.45
C CYS A 56 3.09 0.02 17.58
N LYS A 57 1.81 0.27 17.26
CA LYS A 57 0.74 -0.74 17.20
C LYS A 57 0.38 -1.16 15.78
N TYR A 58 0.68 -0.31 14.81
CA TYR A 58 0.47 -0.53 13.38
C TYR A 58 1.81 -0.41 12.67
N ILE A 59 2.17 -1.41 11.89
CA ILE A 59 3.44 -1.44 11.15
C ILE A 59 3.13 -1.65 9.68
N ILE A 60 3.62 -0.75 8.84
CA ILE A 60 3.52 -0.85 7.38
C ILE A 60 4.86 -1.34 6.85
N LEU A 61 4.83 -2.43 6.09
CA LEU A 61 6.00 -3.02 5.44
C LEU A 61 5.85 -2.89 3.93
N ASP A 62 6.55 -1.95 3.34
CA ASP A 62 6.52 -1.67 1.89
C ASP A 62 7.91 -1.93 1.30
N HIS A 63 8.08 -3.00 0.56
CA HIS A 63 7.19 -4.12 0.27
C HIS A 63 7.83 -5.47 0.69
N LEU A 64 7.00 -6.49 0.87
CA LEU A 64 7.46 -7.79 1.38
C LEU A 64 8.44 -8.51 0.45
N SER A 65 8.35 -8.31 -0.86
CA SER A 65 9.25 -8.94 -1.86
C SER A 65 10.72 -8.50 -1.75
N ILE A 66 11.02 -7.41 -1.04
CA ILE A 66 12.41 -6.95 -0.80
C ILE A 66 13.21 -7.99 0.00
N VAL A 67 12.52 -8.74 0.85
CA VAL A 67 13.12 -9.77 1.72
C VAL A 67 13.67 -10.95 0.93
N VAL A 68 13.20 -11.12 -0.31
CA VAL A 68 13.37 -12.34 -1.10
C VAL A 68 14.34 -12.14 -2.26
N SER A 69 14.75 -10.90 -2.53
CA SER A 69 15.50 -10.54 -3.75
C SER A 69 16.98 -10.94 -3.74
N ASP A 70 17.56 -11.32 -2.59
CA ASP A 70 19.01 -11.45 -2.44
C ASP A 70 19.53 -12.88 -2.26
N GLN A 71 18.67 -13.88 -2.24
CA GLN A 71 19.13 -15.24 -1.99
C GLN A 71 18.77 -16.21 -3.11
N SER A 72 19.70 -17.05 -3.50
CA SER A 72 19.58 -18.13 -4.49
C SER A 72 18.62 -19.28 -4.08
N GLY A 73 17.58 -18.97 -3.31
CA GLY A 73 16.58 -19.89 -2.80
C GLY A 73 15.22 -19.73 -3.48
N ASP A 74 14.32 -20.66 -3.20
CA ASP A 74 12.95 -20.63 -3.67
C ASP A 74 12.21 -19.43 -3.05
N GLU A 75 12.01 -18.35 -3.83
CA GLU A 75 11.33 -17.11 -3.45
C GLU A 75 9.99 -17.38 -2.73
N ARG A 76 9.28 -18.41 -3.15
CA ARG A 76 8.01 -18.80 -2.55
C ARG A 76 8.17 -19.26 -1.11
N LYS A 77 9.15 -20.13 -0.84
CA LYS A 77 9.38 -20.63 0.52
C LYS A 77 9.76 -19.52 1.48
N GLN A 78 10.55 -18.57 1.01
CA GLN A 78 10.95 -17.42 1.84
C GLN A 78 9.77 -16.50 2.14
N LEU A 79 8.88 -16.25 1.16
CA LEU A 79 7.65 -15.47 1.39
C LEU A 79 6.70 -16.19 2.37
N ASP A 80 6.56 -17.49 2.27
CA ASP A 80 5.74 -18.29 3.21
C ASP A 80 6.35 -18.27 4.62
N GLU A 81 7.67 -18.39 4.71
CA GLU A 81 8.38 -18.34 5.99
C GLU A 81 8.20 -16.99 6.68
N ILE A 82 8.46 -15.89 5.96
CA ILE A 82 8.30 -14.54 6.56
C ILE A 82 6.84 -14.26 6.92
N ALA A 83 5.87 -14.65 6.08
CA ALA A 83 4.46 -14.47 6.38
C ALA A 83 4.04 -15.24 7.65
N THR A 84 4.53 -16.47 7.81
CA THR A 84 4.29 -17.29 9.00
C THR A 84 4.88 -16.62 10.25
N LYS A 85 6.12 -16.18 10.18
CA LYS A 85 6.81 -15.52 11.30
C LYS A 85 6.17 -14.17 11.66
N LEU A 86 5.78 -13.36 10.65
CA LEU A 86 5.05 -12.11 10.88
C LEU A 86 3.68 -12.36 11.53
N LYS A 87 2.96 -13.40 11.10
CA LYS A 87 1.69 -13.78 11.71
C LYS A 87 1.84 -14.13 13.19
N THR A 88 2.85 -14.93 13.53
CA THR A 88 3.18 -15.27 14.91
C THR A 88 3.49 -14.01 15.71
N LEU A 89 4.33 -13.14 15.16
CA LEU A 89 4.75 -11.91 15.81
C LEU A 89 3.58 -10.94 16.06
N CYS A 90 2.64 -10.84 15.12
CA CYS A 90 1.41 -10.06 15.31
C CYS A 90 0.60 -10.54 16.51
N MET A 91 0.52 -11.86 16.72
CA MET A 91 -0.19 -12.44 17.83
C MET A 91 0.55 -12.25 19.16
N GLU A 92 1.86 -12.49 19.18
CA GLU A 92 2.72 -12.32 20.35
C GLU A 92 2.73 -10.89 20.88
N LEU A 93 2.83 -9.90 19.99
CA LEU A 93 3.00 -8.49 20.33
C LEU A 93 1.69 -7.70 20.33
N ASN A 94 0.58 -8.33 19.95
CA ASN A 94 -0.72 -7.68 19.76
C ASN A 94 -0.63 -6.41 18.89
N ILE A 95 -0.04 -6.58 17.69
CA ILE A 95 0.13 -5.53 16.68
C ILE A 95 -0.57 -5.90 15.37
N ALA A 96 -0.81 -4.88 14.54
CA ALA A 96 -1.25 -5.07 13.17
C ALA A 96 -0.09 -4.79 12.20
N VAL A 97 0.15 -5.72 11.26
CA VAL A 97 1.10 -5.53 10.16
C VAL A 97 0.33 -5.42 8.85
N ILE A 98 0.59 -4.35 8.10
CA ILE A 98 0.10 -4.12 6.75
C ILE A 98 1.28 -4.35 5.82
N ALA A 99 1.26 -5.46 5.08
CA ALA A 99 2.32 -5.80 4.14
C ALA A 99 1.89 -5.54 2.71
N VAL A 100 2.70 -4.80 1.97
CA VAL A 100 2.51 -4.56 0.53
C VAL A 100 3.21 -5.65 -0.25
N ILE A 101 2.54 -6.22 -1.25
CA ILE A 101 3.10 -7.24 -2.15
C ILE A 101 2.77 -6.83 -3.59
N HIS A 102 3.78 -6.84 -4.45
CA HIS A 102 3.57 -6.60 -5.86
C HIS A 102 3.02 -7.83 -6.58
N THR A 103 2.04 -7.63 -7.43
CA THR A 103 1.54 -8.66 -8.34
C THR A 103 2.42 -8.75 -9.60
N ASN A 104 2.43 -9.92 -10.24
CA ASN A 104 3.02 -10.08 -11.57
C ASN A 104 2.14 -9.36 -12.63
N ARG A 105 2.59 -9.38 -13.90
CA ARG A 105 1.84 -8.76 -15.03
C ARG A 105 0.46 -9.37 -15.26
N GLN A 106 0.21 -10.57 -14.77
CA GLN A 106 -1.08 -11.27 -14.85
C GLN A 106 -2.00 -10.96 -13.65
N GLY A 107 -1.59 -10.05 -12.75
CA GLY A 107 -2.35 -9.69 -11.55
C GLY A 107 -2.28 -10.73 -10.43
N GLN A 108 -1.45 -11.76 -10.56
CA GLN A 108 -1.27 -12.77 -9.53
C GLN A 108 -0.20 -12.30 -8.53
N ILE A 109 -0.40 -12.62 -7.26
CA ILE A 109 0.59 -12.34 -6.23
C ILE A 109 1.87 -13.11 -6.59
N ARG A 110 3.01 -12.41 -6.63
CA ARG A 110 4.32 -13.06 -6.67
C ARG A 110 4.52 -13.73 -5.33
N GLY A 111 4.26 -15.02 -5.25
CA GLY A 111 4.35 -15.75 -4.02
C GLY A 111 3.30 -16.82 -3.97
N THR A 112 3.01 -17.29 -2.82
CA THR A 112 2.24 -18.50 -2.63
C THR A 112 0.83 -18.19 -2.12
N ALA A 113 -0.06 -19.12 -2.36
CA ALA A 113 -1.32 -19.21 -1.65
C ALA A 113 -1.14 -19.17 -0.12
N GLY A 114 0.07 -19.47 0.40
CA GLY A 114 0.41 -19.43 1.81
C GLY A 114 0.27 -18.04 2.43
N VAL A 115 0.79 -16.99 1.76
CA VAL A 115 0.66 -15.60 2.26
C VAL A 115 -0.80 -15.19 2.36
N GLU A 116 -1.61 -15.49 1.33
CA GLU A 116 -3.05 -15.21 1.36
C GLU A 116 -3.77 -16.01 2.44
N GLN A 117 -3.37 -17.26 2.67
CA GLN A 117 -3.96 -18.10 3.72
C GLN A 117 -3.70 -17.56 5.11
N LEU A 118 -2.52 -17.00 5.37
CA LEU A 118 -2.12 -16.46 6.66
C LEU A 118 -2.72 -15.08 6.95
N ALA A 119 -2.91 -14.25 5.94
CA ALA A 119 -3.49 -12.91 6.09
C ALA A 119 -4.94 -12.98 6.61
N ASN A 120 -5.31 -12.04 7.45
CA ASN A 120 -6.69 -11.88 7.93
C ASN A 120 -7.55 -11.13 6.92
N ILE A 121 -6.96 -10.14 6.25
CA ILE A 121 -7.58 -9.34 5.18
C ILE A 121 -6.64 -9.37 3.99
N VAL A 122 -7.18 -9.55 2.79
CA VAL A 122 -6.45 -9.42 1.52
C VAL A 122 -7.19 -8.43 0.64
N LEU A 123 -6.50 -7.34 0.34
CA LEU A 123 -6.97 -6.30 -0.57
C LEU A 123 -6.10 -6.32 -1.83
N GLN A 124 -6.73 -6.26 -2.98
CA GLN A 124 -6.05 -6.07 -4.25
C GLN A 124 -6.41 -4.71 -4.84
N LEU A 125 -5.40 -3.97 -5.24
CA LEU A 125 -5.56 -2.71 -5.95
C LEU A 125 -5.15 -2.94 -7.41
N THR A 126 -6.07 -2.66 -8.33
CA THR A 126 -5.82 -2.81 -9.77
C THR A 126 -6.14 -1.52 -10.50
N ARG A 127 -5.35 -1.23 -11.54
CA ARG A 127 -5.49 -0.04 -12.35
C ARG A 127 -5.28 -0.41 -13.82
N GLU A 128 -6.19 0.04 -14.70
CA GLU A 128 -6.09 -0.20 -16.14
C GLU A 128 -5.18 0.86 -16.78
N LYS A 129 -3.88 0.60 -16.77
CA LYS A 129 -2.85 1.56 -17.21
C LYS A 129 -2.85 1.83 -18.70
N LEU A 130 -3.47 0.94 -19.50
CA LEU A 130 -3.51 1.02 -20.96
C LEU A 130 -4.85 1.56 -21.48
N ASP A 131 -5.77 1.96 -20.61
CA ASP A 131 -7.01 2.60 -21.02
C ASP A 131 -6.68 3.91 -21.80
N GLU A 132 -7.31 4.11 -22.94
CA GLU A 132 -7.09 5.29 -23.78
C GLU A 132 -7.59 6.58 -23.11
N ASP A 133 -8.65 6.46 -22.30
CA ASP A 133 -9.21 7.56 -21.55
C ASP A 133 -8.36 7.89 -20.32
N PRO A 134 -7.82 9.12 -20.20
CA PRO A 134 -6.98 9.53 -19.07
C PRO A 134 -7.69 9.44 -17.72
N TRP A 135 -8.98 9.73 -17.65
CA TRP A 135 -9.74 9.63 -16.40
C TRP A 135 -9.86 8.17 -15.98
N ARG A 136 -10.28 7.29 -16.88
CA ARG A 136 -10.41 5.85 -16.61
C ARG A 136 -9.07 5.22 -16.23
N ARG A 137 -8.00 5.60 -16.93
CA ARG A 137 -6.62 5.16 -16.66
C ARG A 137 -6.17 5.50 -15.25
N ASN A 138 -6.74 6.55 -14.64
CA ASN A 138 -6.45 6.99 -13.28
C ASN A 138 -7.37 6.38 -12.20
N VAL A 139 -8.31 5.51 -12.58
CA VAL A 139 -9.17 4.81 -11.63
C VAL A 139 -8.46 3.55 -11.10
N THR A 140 -8.38 3.45 -9.79
CA THR A 140 -7.91 2.27 -9.07
C THR A 140 -9.10 1.55 -8.46
N LYS A 141 -9.31 0.29 -8.84
CA LYS A 141 -10.31 -0.60 -8.26
C LYS A 141 -9.72 -1.28 -7.03
N ILE A 142 -10.48 -1.29 -5.94
CA ILE A 142 -10.19 -2.06 -4.74
C ILE A 142 -11.05 -3.32 -4.74
N MET A 143 -10.43 -4.49 -4.61
CA MET A 143 -11.09 -5.77 -4.46
C MET A 143 -10.74 -6.37 -3.10
N VAL A 144 -11.74 -6.76 -2.32
CA VAL A 144 -11.57 -7.49 -1.07
C VAL A 144 -11.63 -8.99 -1.40
N TRP A 145 -10.47 -9.65 -1.44
CA TRP A 145 -10.39 -11.08 -1.71
C TRP A 145 -10.67 -11.92 -0.47
N LYS A 146 -10.33 -11.39 0.69
CA LYS A 146 -10.49 -12.08 1.95
C LYS A 146 -10.74 -11.10 3.08
N ASN A 147 -11.64 -11.46 3.97
CA ASN A 147 -11.88 -10.75 5.23
C ASN A 147 -12.38 -11.74 6.29
N ARG A 148 -11.49 -12.17 7.18
CA ARG A 148 -11.81 -13.12 8.25
C ARG A 148 -12.66 -12.52 9.37
N PHE A 149 -12.70 -11.21 9.49
CA PHE A 149 -13.42 -10.57 10.58
C PHE A 149 -14.94 -10.51 10.34
N CYS A 150 -15.36 -10.30 9.10
CA CYS A 150 -16.78 -10.20 8.79
C CYS A 150 -17.22 -11.08 7.61
N GLY A 151 -16.29 -11.77 6.94
CA GLY A 151 -16.56 -12.63 5.80
C GLY A 151 -16.97 -11.90 4.50
N ARG A 152 -17.10 -10.57 4.50
CA ARG A 152 -17.48 -9.80 3.31
C ARG A 152 -16.31 -9.73 2.33
N THR A 153 -16.59 -10.10 1.08
CA THR A 153 -15.64 -10.07 -0.05
C THR A 153 -16.30 -9.39 -1.25
N GLY A 154 -15.51 -9.08 -2.28
CA GLY A 154 -15.99 -8.46 -3.51
C GLY A 154 -15.47 -7.03 -3.70
N PRO A 155 -16.11 -6.21 -4.55
CA PRO A 155 -15.69 -4.82 -4.78
C PRO A 155 -15.69 -4.01 -3.47
N GLY A 156 -14.52 -3.44 -3.13
CA GLY A 156 -14.33 -2.61 -1.94
C GLY A 156 -14.43 -1.10 -2.22
N GLY A 157 -14.49 -0.72 -3.51
CA GLY A 157 -14.61 0.65 -3.93
C GLY A 157 -13.67 1.00 -5.10
N TYR A 158 -13.72 2.26 -5.49
CA TYR A 158 -12.94 2.82 -6.58
C TYR A 158 -12.34 4.15 -6.13
N LEU A 159 -11.06 4.36 -6.45
CA LEU A 159 -10.34 5.60 -6.17
C LEU A 159 -9.86 6.20 -7.48
N HIS A 160 -9.95 7.51 -7.62
CA HIS A 160 -9.37 8.23 -8.74
C HIS A 160 -8.11 8.98 -8.29
N TYR A 161 -7.02 8.79 -9.01
CA TYR A 161 -5.79 9.54 -8.80
C TYR A 161 -5.88 10.89 -9.50
N ASN A 162 -5.82 11.96 -8.72
CA ASN A 162 -5.75 13.32 -9.22
C ASN A 162 -4.29 13.69 -9.45
N GLU A 163 -3.90 13.86 -10.72
CA GLU A 163 -2.52 14.15 -11.12
C GLU A 163 -2.04 15.53 -10.63
N HIS A 164 -2.96 16.50 -10.48
CA HIS A 164 -2.63 17.84 -10.03
C HIS A 164 -2.38 17.94 -8.53
N THR A 165 -3.08 17.12 -7.74
CA THR A 165 -2.96 17.14 -6.28
C THR A 165 -2.17 15.96 -5.72
N GLY A 166 -1.95 14.91 -6.52
CA GLY A 166 -1.32 13.65 -6.08
C GLY A 166 -2.20 12.83 -5.14
N ARG A 167 -3.49 13.16 -5.01
CA ARG A 167 -4.40 12.48 -4.08
C ARG A 167 -5.16 11.36 -4.77
N LEU A 168 -5.49 10.33 -3.99
CA LEU A 168 -6.45 9.30 -4.34
C LEU A 168 -7.78 9.64 -3.67
N ASN A 169 -8.78 10.00 -4.47
CA ASN A 169 -10.11 10.37 -4.00
C ASN A 169 -11.11 9.24 -4.30
N PRO A 170 -12.04 8.90 -3.38
CA PRO A 170 -13.07 7.93 -3.67
C PRO A 170 -13.99 8.44 -4.78
N LEU A 171 -14.39 7.53 -5.69
CA LEU A 171 -15.45 7.85 -6.66
C LEU A 171 -16.79 7.91 -5.96
N THR A 172 -17.66 8.84 -6.41
CA THR A 172 -19.06 8.86 -6.03
C THR A 172 -19.81 7.67 -6.66
N GLU A 173 -20.99 7.34 -6.15
CA GLU A 173 -21.82 6.25 -6.72
C GLU A 173 -22.13 6.48 -8.19
N GLU A 174 -22.37 7.72 -8.61
CA GLU A 174 -22.63 8.10 -9.99
C GLU A 174 -21.41 7.89 -10.87
N GLN A 175 -20.22 8.35 -10.43
CA GLN A 175 -18.96 8.13 -11.12
C GLN A 175 -18.63 6.65 -11.26
N VAL A 176 -18.92 5.84 -10.25
CA VAL A 176 -18.76 4.38 -10.32
C VAL A 176 -19.66 3.78 -11.40
N LYS A 177 -20.93 4.20 -11.49
CA LYS A 177 -21.85 3.74 -12.54
C LYS A 177 -21.34 4.09 -13.93
N ILE A 178 -20.89 5.34 -14.12
CA ILE A 178 -20.30 5.81 -15.38
C ILE A 178 -19.07 4.96 -15.74
N TYR A 179 -18.15 4.75 -14.79
CA TYR A 179 -16.95 3.94 -15.00
C TYR A 179 -17.27 2.51 -15.44
N LEU A 180 -18.24 1.86 -14.77
CA LEU A 180 -18.64 0.48 -15.07
C LEU A 180 -19.34 0.35 -16.44
N GLN A 181 -19.99 1.41 -16.94
CA GLN A 181 -20.60 1.48 -18.26
C GLN A 181 -19.62 1.83 -19.37
N GLY A 182 -18.34 2.01 -19.07
CA GLY A 182 -17.32 2.40 -20.04
C GLY A 182 -17.26 3.90 -20.32
N GLY A 183 -17.97 4.72 -19.55
CA GLY A 183 -17.99 6.18 -19.69
C GLY A 183 -16.85 6.86 -18.91
N THR A 184 -16.73 8.17 -19.14
CA THR A 184 -15.82 9.10 -18.47
C THR A 184 -16.64 10.07 -17.63
N ALA A 185 -16.21 10.31 -16.40
CA ALA A 185 -16.82 11.34 -15.58
C ALA A 185 -15.93 12.60 -15.54
N ASP A 186 -16.56 13.75 -15.47
CA ASP A 186 -15.83 14.99 -15.21
C ASP A 186 -15.19 14.94 -13.83
N VAL A 187 -13.92 15.30 -13.78
CA VAL A 187 -13.19 15.46 -12.50
C VAL A 187 -13.56 16.85 -11.99
N GLU A 188 -14.41 16.92 -10.99
CA GLU A 188 -14.52 18.16 -10.22
C GLU A 188 -13.14 18.44 -9.62
N VAL A 189 -12.53 19.52 -10.06
CA VAL A 189 -11.26 20.02 -9.51
C VAL A 189 -11.57 20.51 -8.10
N TRP A 190 -11.39 19.66 -7.11
CA TRP A 190 -11.47 20.07 -5.71
C TRP A 190 -10.32 21.04 -5.43
N ALA A 191 -10.66 22.28 -5.26
CA ALA A 191 -9.76 23.37 -4.90
C ALA A 191 -9.16 23.16 -3.49
#